data_1e28ab04e85df9e8454462c201f58cc3
#
_entry.id   1e28ab04e85df9e8454462c201f58cc3
#
_cell.length_a   1.000
_cell.length_b   1.000
_cell.length_c   1.000
_cell.angle_alpha   90.00
_cell.angle_beta   90.00
_cell.angle_gamma   90.00
#
_symmetry.space_group_name_H-M   'P 1'
#
loop_
_entity.id
_entity.type
_entity.pdbx_description
1 polymer ?
#
loop_
_entity_poly.entity_id
_entity_poly.type
_entity_poly.pdbx_seq_one_letter_code
_entity_poly.pdbx_strand_id
1 'polypeptide(L)'
;MSRQDRIEMDERMDLKQKSDVSQEDRSRADMYNFLGLVLARPADEILLEQMSQLSGDQSELGKAVETLKRVSKVSKPNSVKIEFNKLFIGVGRGELLPYASYYLTGFLNEKPLAALRRDMVNLGLSRANNVYEPEDNIASLMEMMAALIVGRFGSPVSLGKQLKFFDKHIRPWAGHFFTDLEAAESSILYASVGSVGRLFMEIEVEAFRMSAEKSA
;
A
#
# COMPACT_ATOMS: atom_id res chain seq x y z
N MET A 1 40.23 3.21 10.84
CA MET A 1 38.91 3.81 10.64
C MET A 1 38.18 3.82 11.98
N SER A 2 37.96 5.00 12.54
CA SER A 2 37.34 5.12 13.86
C SER A 2 35.84 4.79 13.79
N ARG A 3 35.21 4.57 14.97
CA ARG A 3 33.76 4.35 15.06
C ARG A 3 33.00 5.58 14.54
N GLN A 4 33.57 6.75 14.67
CA GLN A 4 33.02 8.03 14.22
C GLN A 4 33.06 8.14 12.68
N ASP A 5 34.17 7.70 12.06
CA ASP A 5 34.31 7.70 10.58
C ASP A 5 33.29 6.75 9.92
N ARG A 6 32.92 5.64 10.60
CA ARG A 6 31.88 4.73 10.12
C ARG A 6 30.48 5.34 10.18
N ILE A 7 30.16 6.01 11.29
CA ILE A 7 28.85 6.67 11.46
C ILE A 7 28.68 7.78 10.40
N GLU A 8 29.69 8.62 10.19
CA GLU A 8 29.63 9.68 9.17
C GLU A 8 29.57 9.12 7.76
N MET A 9 30.20 7.98 7.49
CA MET A 9 30.13 7.32 6.19
C MET A 9 28.76 6.68 5.94
N ASP A 10 28.17 6.05 6.96
CA ASP A 10 26.82 5.49 6.90
C ASP A 10 25.76 6.60 6.73
N GLU A 11 25.91 7.73 7.46
CA GLU A 11 25.01 8.88 7.29
C GLU A 11 25.14 9.53 5.90
N ARG A 12 26.37 9.65 5.36
CA ARG A 12 26.59 10.15 3.99
C ARG A 12 26.06 9.19 2.90
N MET A 13 26.16 7.88 3.13
CA MET A 13 25.57 6.88 2.25
C MET A 13 24.05 6.92 2.30
N ASP A 14 23.44 7.04 3.47
CA ASP A 14 22.00 7.20 3.65
C ASP A 14 21.46 8.49 3.01
N LEU A 15 22.17 9.60 3.15
CA LEU A 15 21.84 10.88 2.52
C LEU A 15 21.98 10.81 0.99
N LYS A 16 22.99 10.11 0.49
CA LYS A 16 23.20 9.91 -0.95
C LYS A 16 22.16 8.96 -1.56
N GLN A 17 21.76 7.90 -0.85
CA GLN A 17 20.69 7.00 -1.24
C GLN A 17 19.31 7.69 -1.24
N LYS A 18 19.03 8.56 -0.26
CA LYS A 18 17.84 9.41 -0.28
C LYS A 18 17.79 10.43 -1.42
N SER A 19 18.94 10.83 -1.96
CA SER A 19 19.02 11.73 -3.11
C SER A 19 18.75 11.04 -4.47
N ASP A 20 18.83 9.71 -4.53
CA ASP A 20 18.66 8.94 -5.79
C ASP A 20 17.19 8.58 -6.10
N VAL A 21 16.27 8.74 -5.15
CA VAL A 21 14.82 8.49 -5.39
C VAL A 21 14.20 9.75 -6.00
N SER A 22 13.61 9.62 -7.19
CA SER A 22 12.92 10.74 -7.85
C SER A 22 11.75 11.27 -7.02
N GLN A 23 11.33 12.50 -7.24
CA GLN A 23 10.14 13.06 -6.58
C GLN A 23 8.88 12.26 -6.93
N GLU A 24 8.79 11.78 -8.17
CA GLU A 24 7.69 10.92 -8.62
C GLU A 24 7.65 9.61 -7.85
N ASP A 25 8.78 8.92 -7.72
CA ASP A 25 8.87 7.67 -6.95
C ASP A 25 8.54 7.88 -5.46
N ARG A 26 8.95 9.02 -4.87
CA ARG A 26 8.57 9.37 -3.49
C ARG A 26 7.06 9.51 -3.37
N SER A 27 6.42 10.25 -4.27
CA SER A 27 4.97 10.44 -4.27
C SER A 27 4.22 9.11 -4.45
N ARG A 28 4.74 8.22 -5.32
CA ARG A 28 4.20 6.85 -5.47
C ARG A 28 4.34 6.05 -4.18
N ALA A 29 5.52 6.05 -3.58
CA ALA A 29 5.77 5.34 -2.32
C ALA A 29 4.93 5.88 -1.16
N ASP A 30 4.72 7.19 -1.09
CA ASP A 30 3.86 7.82 -0.08
C ASP A 30 2.41 7.37 -0.22
N MET A 31 1.89 7.26 -1.45
CA MET A 31 0.54 6.75 -1.68
C MET A 31 0.42 5.27 -1.31
N TYR A 32 1.40 4.44 -1.65
CA TYR A 32 1.45 3.04 -1.21
C TYR A 32 1.51 2.94 0.32
N ASN A 33 2.37 3.71 1.00
CA ASN A 33 2.45 3.74 2.46
C ASN A 33 1.13 4.20 3.10
N PHE A 34 0.50 5.21 2.54
CA PHE A 34 -0.80 5.69 3.00
C PHE A 34 -1.86 4.59 2.94
N LEU A 35 -2.00 3.91 1.80
CA LEU A 35 -2.95 2.80 1.65
C LEU A 35 -2.60 1.64 2.59
N GLY A 36 -1.32 1.30 2.74
CA GLY A 36 -0.87 0.30 3.71
C GLY A 36 -1.29 0.65 5.12
N LEU A 37 -1.02 1.88 5.56
CA LEU A 37 -1.32 2.35 6.91
C LEU A 37 -2.83 2.31 7.24
N VAL A 38 -3.67 2.84 6.34
CA VAL A 38 -5.12 2.94 6.58
C VAL A 38 -5.82 1.59 6.52
N LEU A 39 -5.25 0.61 5.80
CA LEU A 39 -5.79 -0.74 5.67
C LEU A 39 -5.22 -1.74 6.69
N ALA A 40 -4.10 -1.41 7.37
CA ALA A 40 -3.52 -2.29 8.39
C ALA A 40 -4.29 -2.28 9.71
N ARG A 41 -4.95 -1.18 10.05
CA ARG A 41 -5.68 -1.00 11.31
C ARG A 41 -6.73 0.10 11.20
N PRO A 42 -7.74 0.12 12.09
CA PRO A 42 -8.70 1.22 12.12
C PRO A 42 -8.00 2.57 12.27
N ALA A 43 -8.41 3.55 11.48
CA ALA A 43 -7.87 4.91 11.59
C ALA A 43 -8.22 5.48 12.98
N ASP A 44 -7.18 5.84 13.73
CA ASP A 44 -7.29 6.54 15.01
C ASP A 44 -7.47 8.06 14.79
N GLU A 45 -7.58 8.81 15.89
CA GLU A 45 -7.79 10.26 15.85
C GLU A 45 -6.66 10.98 15.11
N ILE A 46 -5.41 10.55 15.32
CA ILE A 46 -4.24 11.15 14.66
C ILE A 46 -4.30 10.94 13.16
N LEU A 47 -4.59 9.72 12.71
CA LEU A 47 -4.69 9.40 11.29
C LEU A 47 -5.87 10.10 10.62
N LEU A 48 -7.03 10.19 11.31
CA LEU A 48 -8.18 10.95 10.82
C LEU A 48 -7.86 12.43 10.66
N GLU A 49 -7.15 13.03 11.61
CA GLU A 49 -6.70 14.43 11.52
C GLU A 49 -5.73 14.61 10.34
N GLN A 50 -4.74 13.73 10.17
CA GLN A 50 -3.83 13.77 9.02
C GLN A 50 -4.59 13.68 7.69
N MET A 51 -5.54 12.74 7.57
CA MET A 51 -6.37 12.59 6.38
C MET A 51 -7.25 13.84 6.12
N SER A 52 -7.68 14.53 7.18
CA SER A 52 -8.46 15.77 7.09
C SER A 52 -7.69 16.94 6.51
N GLN A 53 -6.35 16.87 6.47
CA GLN A 53 -5.45 17.89 5.92
C GLN A 53 -4.97 17.57 4.49
N LEU A 54 -5.35 16.41 3.93
CA LEU A 54 -4.99 16.06 2.56
C LEU A 54 -5.50 17.14 1.58
N SER A 55 -4.83 17.29 0.46
CA SER A 55 -5.28 18.14 -0.64
C SER A 55 -5.17 17.39 -1.97
N GLY A 56 -6.22 17.41 -2.74
CA GLY A 56 -6.27 16.87 -4.09
C GLY A 56 -6.27 17.97 -5.15
N ASP A 57 -5.84 17.61 -6.34
CA ASP A 57 -5.92 18.45 -7.53
C ASP A 57 -7.24 18.20 -8.31
N GLN A 58 -7.32 18.68 -9.56
CA GLN A 58 -8.50 18.52 -10.41
C GLN A 58 -8.58 17.16 -11.12
N SER A 59 -7.58 16.27 -10.95
CA SER A 59 -7.62 14.90 -11.47
C SER A 59 -8.69 14.06 -10.77
N GLU A 60 -9.05 12.92 -11.34
CA GLU A 60 -10.00 12.01 -10.70
C GLU A 60 -9.47 11.50 -9.35
N LEU A 61 -8.17 11.19 -9.25
CA LEU A 61 -7.53 10.84 -7.99
C LEU A 61 -7.58 12.00 -6.99
N GLY A 62 -7.27 13.23 -7.42
CA GLY A 62 -7.35 14.42 -6.57
C GLY A 62 -8.76 14.67 -6.02
N LYS A 63 -9.80 14.49 -6.83
CA LYS A 63 -11.22 14.58 -6.39
C LYS A 63 -11.56 13.48 -5.38
N ALA A 64 -11.06 12.25 -5.56
CA ALA A 64 -11.23 11.17 -4.60
C ALA A 64 -10.55 11.49 -3.26
N VAL A 65 -9.33 12.04 -3.29
CA VAL A 65 -8.59 12.52 -2.11
C VAL A 65 -9.38 13.64 -1.39
N GLU A 66 -9.95 14.61 -2.11
CA GLU A 66 -10.80 15.65 -1.50
C GLU A 66 -12.08 15.08 -0.88
N THR A 67 -12.63 13.99 -1.44
CA THR A 67 -13.76 13.28 -0.84
C THR A 67 -13.34 12.57 0.44
N LEU A 68 -12.23 11.85 0.43
CA LEU A 68 -11.66 11.21 1.62
C LEU A 68 -11.41 12.21 2.74
N LYS A 69 -10.80 13.37 2.43
CA LYS A 69 -10.60 14.48 3.36
C LYS A 69 -11.91 14.92 4.02
N ARG A 70 -12.97 15.16 3.22
CA ARG A 70 -14.27 15.60 3.74
C ARG A 70 -14.90 14.57 4.66
N VAL A 71 -14.83 13.30 4.30
CA VAL A 71 -15.36 12.21 5.12
C VAL A 71 -14.55 12.07 6.40
N SER A 72 -13.23 12.16 6.34
CA SER A 72 -12.34 12.08 7.52
C SER A 72 -12.63 13.17 8.55
N LYS A 73 -12.92 14.40 8.12
CA LYS A 73 -13.27 15.53 9.01
C LYS A 73 -14.47 15.29 9.90
N VAL A 74 -15.43 14.49 9.44
CA VAL A 74 -16.68 14.23 10.17
C VAL A 74 -16.68 12.84 10.81
N SER A 75 -15.70 12.01 10.52
CA SER A 75 -15.57 10.66 11.04
C SER A 75 -15.11 10.67 12.50
N LYS A 76 -15.62 9.71 13.28
CA LYS A 76 -15.22 9.51 14.68
C LYS A 76 -14.44 8.21 14.81
N PRO A 77 -13.33 8.15 15.58
CA PRO A 77 -12.50 6.95 15.72
C PRO A 77 -13.29 5.69 16.08
N ASN A 78 -14.26 5.78 16.99
CA ASN A 78 -15.10 4.64 17.37
C ASN A 78 -15.97 4.15 16.22
N SER A 79 -16.54 5.03 15.41
CA SER A 79 -17.34 4.66 14.23
C SER A 79 -16.49 3.99 13.19
N VAL A 80 -15.30 4.51 12.93
CA VAL A 80 -14.32 3.95 11.98
C VAL A 80 -13.82 2.58 12.47
N LYS A 81 -13.60 2.41 13.76
CA LYS A 81 -13.24 1.10 14.33
C LYS A 81 -14.37 0.06 14.13
N ILE A 82 -15.61 0.45 14.30
CA ILE A 82 -16.77 -0.44 14.06
C ILE A 82 -16.86 -0.80 12.57
N GLU A 83 -16.70 0.19 11.69
CA GLU A 83 -16.68 0.01 10.25
C GLU A 83 -15.55 -0.96 9.82
N PHE A 84 -14.31 -0.71 10.24
CA PHE A 84 -13.18 -1.59 9.99
C PHE A 84 -13.42 -3.03 10.41
N ASN A 85 -13.97 -3.20 11.64
CA ASN A 85 -14.24 -4.52 12.16
C ASN A 85 -15.31 -5.26 11.34
N LYS A 86 -16.36 -4.58 10.87
CA LYS A 86 -17.38 -5.18 10.00
C LYS A 86 -16.78 -5.55 8.64
N LEU A 87 -15.98 -4.68 8.07
CA LEU A 87 -15.36 -4.89 6.76
C LEU A 87 -14.36 -6.06 6.77
N PHE A 88 -13.46 -6.12 7.76
CA PHE A 88 -12.28 -6.98 7.67
C PHE A 88 -12.19 -8.09 8.73
N ILE A 89 -12.88 -7.94 9.86
CA ILE A 89 -12.78 -8.90 10.99
C ILE A 89 -14.05 -9.74 11.08
N GLY A 90 -15.21 -9.10 11.26
CA GLY A 90 -16.53 -9.73 11.39
C GLY A 90 -16.66 -10.68 12.60
N VAL A 91 -17.84 -11.27 12.76
CA VAL A 91 -18.08 -12.41 13.66
C VAL A 91 -17.91 -13.67 12.83
N GLY A 92 -16.73 -14.27 12.89
CA GLY A 92 -16.32 -15.42 12.07
C GLY A 92 -15.73 -15.03 10.71
N ARG A 93 -16.22 -13.97 10.06
CA ARG A 93 -15.69 -13.46 8.79
C ARG A 93 -16.09 -12.01 8.57
N GLY A 94 -15.17 -11.16 8.12
CA GLY A 94 -15.46 -9.81 7.62
C GLY A 94 -16.24 -9.84 6.31
N GLU A 95 -16.81 -8.71 5.92
CA GLU A 95 -17.48 -8.53 4.64
C GLU A 95 -16.51 -8.75 3.48
N LEU A 96 -15.26 -8.31 3.63
CA LEU A 96 -14.16 -8.49 2.67
C LEU A 96 -13.01 -9.29 3.29
N LEU A 97 -12.36 -10.11 2.49
CA LEU A 97 -11.13 -10.82 2.83
C LEU A 97 -9.96 -10.24 2.01
N PRO A 98 -9.16 -9.32 2.58
CA PRO A 98 -8.18 -8.51 1.85
C PRO A 98 -6.89 -9.25 1.54
N TYR A 99 -6.96 -10.46 0.94
CA TYR A 99 -5.82 -11.34 0.69
C TYR A 99 -5.76 -11.78 -0.77
N ALA A 100 -4.55 -11.70 -1.38
CA ALA A 100 -4.33 -12.12 -2.76
C ALA A 100 -4.73 -13.59 -2.99
N SER A 101 -4.40 -14.50 -2.06
CA SER A 101 -4.78 -15.91 -2.16
C SER A 101 -6.29 -16.06 -2.27
N TYR A 102 -7.08 -15.33 -1.48
CA TYR A 102 -8.54 -15.38 -1.54
C TYR A 102 -9.09 -14.85 -2.87
N TYR A 103 -8.67 -13.67 -3.31
CA TYR A 103 -9.14 -13.06 -4.55
C TYR A 103 -8.80 -13.87 -5.80
N LEU A 104 -7.64 -14.54 -5.79
CA LEU A 104 -7.15 -15.29 -6.95
C LEU A 104 -7.59 -16.76 -6.99
N THR A 105 -7.96 -17.35 -5.83
CA THR A 105 -8.27 -18.80 -5.76
C THR A 105 -9.57 -19.13 -5.03
N GLY A 106 -10.16 -18.16 -4.31
CA GLY A 106 -11.31 -18.37 -3.42
C GLY A 106 -10.95 -18.92 -2.04
N PHE A 107 -9.65 -19.19 -1.76
CA PHE A 107 -9.20 -19.78 -0.50
C PHE A 107 -8.02 -18.99 0.08
N LEU A 108 -7.93 -18.95 1.42
CA LEU A 108 -6.79 -18.34 2.12
C LEU A 108 -5.58 -19.28 2.14
N ASN A 109 -4.38 -18.70 2.29
CA ASN A 109 -3.10 -19.42 2.44
C ASN A 109 -2.70 -20.33 1.24
N GLU A 110 -3.16 -19.99 0.06
CA GLU A 110 -2.95 -20.76 -1.17
C GLU A 110 -1.66 -20.36 -1.93
N LYS A 111 -1.50 -20.92 -3.15
CA LYS A 111 -0.33 -20.73 -4.02
C LYS A 111 0.16 -19.29 -4.18
N PRO A 112 -0.71 -18.24 -4.27
CA PRO A 112 -0.25 -16.86 -4.34
C PRO A 112 0.61 -16.44 -3.16
N LEU A 113 0.24 -16.80 -1.91
CA LEU A 113 1.04 -16.54 -0.73
C LEU A 113 2.40 -17.25 -0.76
N ALA A 114 2.43 -18.52 -1.19
CA ALA A 114 3.69 -19.26 -1.32
C ALA A 114 4.62 -18.64 -2.40
N ALA A 115 4.05 -18.10 -3.49
CA ALA A 115 4.79 -17.39 -4.50
C ALA A 115 5.35 -16.07 -3.97
N LEU A 116 4.55 -15.30 -3.24
CA LEU A 116 4.97 -14.06 -2.59
C LEU A 116 6.15 -14.29 -1.63
N ARG A 117 6.07 -15.29 -0.76
CA ARG A 117 7.13 -15.60 0.20
C ARG A 117 8.47 -15.93 -0.48
N ARG A 118 8.46 -16.62 -1.63
CA ARG A 118 9.68 -16.85 -2.42
C ARG A 118 10.26 -15.55 -2.97
N ASP A 119 9.41 -14.68 -3.49
CA ASP A 119 9.87 -13.41 -4.05
C ASP A 119 10.33 -12.43 -2.97
N MET A 120 9.71 -12.43 -1.79
CA MET A 120 10.17 -11.68 -0.62
C MET A 120 11.62 -12.05 -0.26
N VAL A 121 11.95 -13.33 -0.17
CA VAL A 121 13.33 -13.79 0.10
C VAL A 121 14.30 -13.25 -0.95
N ASN A 122 13.94 -13.32 -2.24
CA ASN A 122 14.78 -12.84 -3.34
C ASN A 122 14.96 -11.31 -3.34
N LEU A 123 14.01 -10.58 -2.74
CA LEU A 123 14.02 -9.11 -2.64
C LEU A 123 14.57 -8.61 -1.30
N GLY A 124 15.00 -9.52 -0.41
CA GLY A 124 15.47 -9.16 0.93
C GLY A 124 14.36 -8.65 1.86
N LEU A 125 13.09 -8.93 1.54
CA LEU A 125 11.96 -8.58 2.38
C LEU A 125 11.70 -9.65 3.43
N SER A 126 11.39 -9.23 4.65
CA SER A 126 10.99 -10.14 5.73
C SER A 126 9.79 -9.59 6.48
N ARG A 127 8.95 -10.51 6.96
CA ARG A 127 7.85 -10.13 7.87
C ARG A 127 8.41 -9.67 9.21
N ALA A 128 7.82 -8.62 9.79
CA ALA A 128 8.16 -8.21 11.15
C ALA A 128 7.77 -9.30 12.17
N ASN A 129 8.57 -9.48 13.22
CA ASN A 129 8.41 -10.58 14.19
C ASN A 129 7.08 -10.60 14.94
N ASN A 130 6.41 -9.44 15.03
CA ASN A 130 5.13 -9.26 15.75
C ASN A 130 3.91 -9.15 14.81
N VAL A 131 4.06 -9.41 13.52
CA VAL A 131 2.98 -9.43 12.54
C VAL A 131 2.57 -10.86 12.28
N TYR A 132 1.31 -11.21 12.54
CA TYR A 132 0.77 -12.57 12.38
C TYR A 132 -0.08 -12.72 11.12
N GLU A 133 -0.50 -11.60 10.52
CA GLU A 133 -1.25 -11.60 9.27
C GLU A 133 -0.44 -12.25 8.13
N PRO A 134 -1.08 -13.04 7.25
CA PRO A 134 -0.45 -13.52 6.03
C PRO A 134 0.08 -12.34 5.18
N GLU A 135 1.27 -12.53 4.60
CA GLU A 135 1.99 -11.48 3.90
C GLU A 135 1.27 -11.00 2.61
N ASP A 136 0.34 -11.79 2.08
CA ASP A 136 -0.49 -11.44 0.92
C ASP A 136 -1.73 -10.59 1.26
N ASN A 137 -1.81 -10.07 2.49
CA ASN A 137 -2.74 -9.02 2.86
C ASN A 137 -2.47 -7.74 2.06
N ILE A 138 -3.52 -7.04 1.65
CA ILE A 138 -3.41 -5.82 0.84
C ILE A 138 -2.53 -4.75 1.51
N ALA A 139 -2.69 -4.51 2.82
CA ALA A 139 -1.89 -3.54 3.55
C ALA A 139 -0.40 -3.89 3.49
N SER A 140 -0.05 -5.16 3.72
CA SER A 140 1.34 -5.65 3.65
C SER A 140 1.92 -5.50 2.24
N LEU A 141 1.15 -5.78 1.20
CA LEU A 141 1.61 -5.60 -0.19
C LEU A 141 1.84 -4.14 -0.55
N MET A 142 0.99 -3.23 -0.06
CA MET A 142 1.20 -1.79 -0.23
C MET A 142 2.49 -1.34 0.47
N GLU A 143 2.70 -1.73 1.72
CA GLU A 143 3.93 -1.43 2.47
C GLU A 143 5.19 -2.01 1.80
N MET A 144 5.13 -3.24 1.29
CA MET A 144 6.24 -3.85 0.56
C MET A 144 6.59 -3.06 -0.71
N MET A 145 5.58 -2.67 -1.50
CA MET A 145 5.82 -1.90 -2.72
C MET A 145 6.45 -0.54 -2.41
N ALA A 146 5.95 0.17 -1.40
CA ALA A 146 6.56 1.42 -0.93
C ALA A 146 8.04 1.21 -0.53
N ALA A 147 8.31 0.16 0.24
CA ALA A 147 9.66 -0.17 0.70
C ALA A 147 10.62 -0.50 -0.46
N LEU A 148 10.15 -1.19 -1.50
CA LEU A 148 10.91 -1.48 -2.72
C LEU A 148 11.25 -0.21 -3.51
N ILE A 149 10.31 0.71 -3.62
CA ILE A 149 10.48 1.98 -4.33
C ILE A 149 11.55 2.84 -3.65
N VAL A 150 11.47 3.02 -2.33
CA VAL A 150 12.40 3.91 -1.60
C VAL A 150 13.66 3.21 -1.06
N GLY A 151 13.77 1.89 -1.19
CA GLY A 151 14.92 1.14 -0.71
C GLY A 151 14.99 1.02 0.82
N ARG A 152 13.85 0.87 1.51
CA ARG A 152 13.81 0.81 2.99
C ARG A 152 14.69 -0.31 3.59
N PHE A 153 14.89 -1.42 2.86
CA PHE A 153 15.68 -2.57 3.28
C PHE A 153 16.99 -2.71 2.50
N GLY A 154 17.51 -1.61 1.97
CA GLY A 154 18.74 -1.56 1.17
C GLY A 154 18.68 -0.42 0.16
N SER A 155 19.03 -0.68 -1.10
CA SER A 155 18.88 0.31 -2.18
C SER A 155 17.50 0.21 -2.85
N PRO A 156 16.98 1.32 -3.41
CA PRO A 156 15.80 1.28 -4.26
C PRO A 156 15.94 0.23 -5.35
N VAL A 157 14.91 -0.58 -5.56
CA VAL A 157 14.96 -1.59 -6.61
C VAL A 157 14.64 -0.96 -7.97
N SER A 158 15.24 -1.49 -9.03
CA SER A 158 14.99 -1.00 -10.38
C SER A 158 13.51 -1.07 -10.76
N LEU A 159 13.06 -0.17 -11.63
CA LEU A 159 11.69 -0.11 -12.13
C LEU A 159 11.21 -1.47 -12.69
N GLY A 160 12.09 -2.21 -13.39
CA GLY A 160 11.77 -3.55 -13.89
C GLY A 160 11.52 -4.59 -12.78
N LYS A 161 12.16 -4.47 -11.62
CA LYS A 161 11.87 -5.31 -10.45
C LYS A 161 10.56 -4.88 -9.76
N GLN A 162 10.31 -3.57 -9.67
CA GLN A 162 9.03 -3.03 -9.18
C GLN A 162 7.87 -3.53 -10.04
N LEU A 163 7.99 -3.45 -11.38
CA LEU A 163 6.99 -3.96 -12.33
C LEU A 163 6.73 -5.46 -12.13
N LYS A 164 7.78 -6.28 -12.01
CA LYS A 164 7.62 -7.73 -11.79
C LYS A 164 6.88 -8.03 -10.47
N PHE A 165 7.17 -7.29 -9.41
CA PHE A 165 6.47 -7.45 -8.14
C PHE A 165 5.00 -7.01 -8.26
N PHE A 166 4.76 -5.85 -8.85
CA PHE A 166 3.42 -5.31 -9.09
C PHE A 166 2.56 -6.25 -9.94
N ASP A 167 3.05 -6.66 -11.10
CA ASP A 167 2.32 -7.52 -12.04
C ASP A 167 1.97 -8.89 -11.45
N LYS A 168 2.83 -9.41 -10.57
CA LYS A 168 2.65 -10.74 -10.01
C LYS A 168 1.79 -10.76 -8.74
N HIS A 169 1.93 -9.74 -7.87
CA HIS A 169 1.37 -9.78 -6.52
C HIS A 169 0.29 -8.74 -6.24
N ILE A 170 0.22 -7.65 -7.01
CA ILE A 170 -0.71 -6.54 -6.76
C ILE A 170 -1.74 -6.44 -7.90
N ARG A 171 -1.28 -6.21 -9.12
CA ARG A 171 -2.13 -5.94 -10.30
C ARG A 171 -3.26 -6.95 -10.52
N PRO A 172 -3.08 -8.27 -10.34
CA PRO A 172 -4.13 -9.25 -10.71
C PRO A 172 -5.40 -9.14 -9.86
N TRP A 173 -5.36 -8.44 -8.71
CA TRP A 173 -6.48 -8.47 -7.80
C TRP A 173 -6.74 -7.15 -7.02
N ALA A 174 -5.71 -6.32 -6.80
CA ALA A 174 -5.85 -5.14 -5.93
C ALA A 174 -6.93 -4.16 -6.45
N GLY A 175 -7.03 -3.96 -7.77
CA GLY A 175 -8.09 -3.14 -8.36
C GLY A 175 -9.49 -3.66 -8.04
N HIS A 176 -9.71 -4.98 -8.08
CA HIS A 176 -10.98 -5.61 -7.70
C HIS A 176 -11.27 -5.42 -6.22
N PHE A 177 -10.27 -5.65 -5.35
CA PHE A 177 -10.42 -5.41 -3.92
C PHE A 177 -10.84 -3.96 -3.62
N PHE A 178 -10.21 -2.96 -4.23
CA PHE A 178 -10.57 -1.57 -4.01
C PHE A 178 -11.97 -1.22 -4.54
N THR A 179 -12.39 -1.83 -5.64
CA THR A 179 -13.77 -1.71 -6.14
C THR A 179 -14.78 -2.30 -5.18
N ASP A 180 -14.51 -3.49 -4.63
CA ASP A 180 -15.36 -4.13 -3.63
C ASP A 180 -15.42 -3.30 -2.34
N LEU A 181 -14.30 -2.72 -1.91
CA LEU A 181 -14.22 -1.85 -0.74
C LEU A 181 -15.03 -0.56 -0.92
N GLU A 182 -15.01 0.02 -2.12
CA GLU A 182 -15.82 1.20 -2.49
C GLU A 182 -17.32 0.87 -2.43
N ALA A 183 -17.72 -0.36 -2.82
CA ALA A 183 -19.10 -0.80 -2.91
C ALA A 183 -19.63 -1.56 -1.67
N ALA A 184 -18.79 -1.85 -0.68
CA ALA A 184 -19.15 -2.64 0.49
C ALA A 184 -20.23 -1.96 1.32
N GLU A 185 -21.23 -2.73 1.79
CA GLU A 185 -22.40 -2.20 2.52
C GLU A 185 -22.03 -1.49 3.83
N SER A 186 -21.00 -2.01 4.52
CA SER A 186 -20.50 -1.44 5.77
C SER A 186 -19.56 -0.27 5.59
N SER A 187 -19.21 0.08 4.34
CA SER A 187 -18.14 1.06 4.00
C SER A 187 -18.69 2.50 3.99
N ILE A 188 -18.06 3.39 4.75
CA ILE A 188 -18.35 4.83 4.78
C ILE A 188 -17.04 5.60 4.54
N LEU A 189 -16.13 5.61 5.52
CA LEU A 189 -14.78 6.15 5.36
C LEU A 189 -13.99 5.30 4.36
N TYR A 190 -14.06 3.98 4.50
CA TYR A 190 -13.32 3.04 3.66
C TYR A 190 -13.84 2.99 2.22
N ALA A 191 -15.07 3.42 1.92
CA ALA A 191 -15.51 3.64 0.55
C ALA A 191 -14.64 4.70 -0.16
N SER A 192 -14.33 5.80 0.53
CA SER A 192 -13.43 6.83 0.00
C SER A 192 -11.98 6.32 -0.14
N VAL A 193 -11.52 5.45 0.77
CA VAL A 193 -10.22 4.76 0.64
C VAL A 193 -10.25 3.82 -0.57
N GLY A 194 -11.35 3.10 -0.80
CA GLY A 194 -11.58 2.27 -1.98
C GLY A 194 -11.43 3.05 -3.29
N SER A 195 -12.11 4.20 -3.39
CA SER A 195 -12.01 5.09 -4.55
C SER A 195 -10.58 5.55 -4.81
N VAL A 196 -9.86 6.02 -3.78
CA VAL A 196 -8.46 6.44 -3.88
C VAL A 196 -7.57 5.26 -4.33
N GLY A 197 -7.73 4.10 -3.70
CA GLY A 197 -6.93 2.91 -4.03
C GLY A 197 -7.16 2.41 -5.45
N ARG A 198 -8.42 2.35 -5.91
CA ARG A 198 -8.77 1.95 -7.28
C ARG A 198 -8.14 2.86 -8.32
N LEU A 199 -8.33 4.17 -8.18
CA LEU A 199 -7.75 5.15 -9.11
C LEU A 199 -6.23 5.14 -9.09
N PHE A 200 -5.61 4.94 -7.93
CA PHE A 200 -4.16 4.79 -7.84
C PHE A 200 -3.67 3.51 -8.54
N MET A 201 -4.36 2.37 -8.40
CA MET A 201 -4.00 1.15 -9.13
C MET A 201 -4.12 1.33 -10.65
N GLU A 202 -5.14 2.04 -11.14
CA GLU A 202 -5.29 2.38 -12.57
C GLU A 202 -4.09 3.21 -13.08
N ILE A 203 -3.65 4.21 -12.29
CA ILE A 203 -2.48 5.04 -12.63
C ILE A 203 -1.21 4.21 -12.63
N GLU A 204 -0.99 3.34 -11.66
CA GLU A 204 0.20 2.47 -11.59
C GLU A 204 0.26 1.50 -12.79
N VAL A 205 -0.86 0.89 -13.16
CA VAL A 205 -0.94 0.03 -14.36
C VAL A 205 -0.50 0.80 -15.60
N GLU A 206 -1.01 2.01 -15.79
CA GLU A 206 -0.70 2.82 -16.97
C GLU A 206 0.74 3.34 -16.95
N ALA A 207 1.24 3.77 -15.80
CA ALA A 207 2.63 4.23 -15.63
C ALA A 207 3.63 3.11 -15.96
N PHE A 208 3.40 1.89 -15.49
CA PHE A 208 4.24 0.74 -15.82
C PHE A 208 4.16 0.36 -17.30
N ARG A 209 2.97 0.43 -17.92
CA ARG A 209 2.79 0.19 -19.35
C ARG A 209 3.63 1.16 -20.19
N MET A 210 3.51 2.47 -19.91
CA MET A 210 4.28 3.50 -20.62
C MET A 210 5.79 3.35 -20.44
N SER A 211 6.23 2.90 -19.26
CA SER A 211 7.65 2.68 -18.96
C SER A 211 8.22 1.48 -19.74
N ALA A 212 7.44 0.42 -19.90
CA ALA A 212 7.84 -0.75 -20.70
C ALA A 212 7.98 -0.41 -22.19
N GLU A 213 7.09 0.42 -22.75
CA GLU A 213 7.14 0.87 -24.15
C GLU A 213 8.37 1.75 -24.45
N LYS A 214 8.84 2.56 -23.49
CA LYS A 214 10.05 3.38 -23.65
C LYS A 214 11.35 2.57 -23.59
N SER A 215 11.29 1.35 -23.09
CA SER A 215 12.46 0.47 -22.90
C SER A 215 12.60 -0.60 -24.00
N ALA A 216 11.62 -0.71 -24.90
CA ALA A 216 11.58 -1.64 -26.03
C ALA A 216 12.09 -0.97 -27.32
#